data_139b7a45ec6a0e767d8eab0105626bc4
#
_entry.id   139b7a45ec6a0e767d8eab0105626bc4
#
_cell.length_a   1.000
_cell.length_b   1.000
_cell.length_c   1.000
_cell.angle_alpha   90.00
_cell.angle_beta   90.00
_cell.angle_gamma   90.00
#
_symmetry.space_group_name_H-M   'P 1'
#
loop_
_entity.id
_entity.type
_entity.pdbx_description
1 polymer ?
#
loop_
_entity_poly.entity_id
_entity_poly.type
_entity_poly.pdbx_seq_one_letter_code
_entity_poly.pdbx_strand_id
1 'polypeptide(L)'
;MEVTPQPLDSIQQHALWVDSVLSQPHAPITVRERPSGRFVTRFRTEQIFRDSFPDLNDVQLATAQRLGIPAVADRKAASHLRKRLVYVGECPYYLVDKLTYSTPYLVPRAARLLEEICHGFADSLMSRGMPLYRPVVTSLLRTKADVARLRRVNGNASEQSCHQYGTTFDICYNRFVRVIDPADTLTKDVWPGELKALLAEVICDHRQKGTCYVKYEVFQSCFHITAR
;
A
#
# COMPACT_ATOMS: atom_id res chain seq x y z
N MET A 1 -16.98 -1.85 -54.96
CA MET A 1 -15.76 -1.26 -54.39
C MET A 1 -15.50 -1.99 -53.07
N GLU A 2 -14.56 -2.91 -53.05
CA GLU A 2 -14.12 -3.54 -51.80
C GLU A 2 -13.26 -2.55 -51.02
N VAL A 3 -13.70 -2.22 -49.83
CA VAL A 3 -12.93 -1.36 -48.92
C VAL A 3 -11.88 -2.26 -48.28
N THR A 4 -10.64 -2.10 -48.66
CA THR A 4 -9.51 -2.79 -48.01
C THR A 4 -9.42 -2.28 -46.57
N PRO A 5 -9.48 -3.16 -45.55
CA PRO A 5 -9.37 -2.74 -44.17
C PRO A 5 -8.03 -2.04 -43.93
N GLN A 6 -8.04 -0.87 -43.32
CA GLN A 6 -6.81 -0.19 -42.91
C GLN A 6 -6.13 -0.98 -41.79
N PRO A 7 -4.80 -1.09 -41.78
CA PRO A 7 -4.09 -1.72 -40.68
C PRO A 7 -4.33 -0.95 -39.36
N LEU A 8 -4.64 -1.71 -38.30
CA LEU A 8 -4.85 -1.17 -36.97
C LEU A 8 -3.60 -0.46 -36.47
N ASP A 9 -3.77 0.67 -35.83
CA ASP A 9 -2.66 1.34 -35.13
C ASP A 9 -2.21 0.54 -33.89
N SER A 10 -1.07 0.91 -33.31
CA SER A 10 -0.48 0.22 -32.15
C SER A 10 -1.38 0.21 -30.91
N ILE A 11 -2.21 1.24 -30.72
CA ILE A 11 -3.15 1.34 -29.60
C ILE A 11 -4.31 0.37 -29.82
N GLN A 12 -4.86 0.34 -31.03
CA GLN A 12 -5.94 -0.59 -31.40
C GLN A 12 -5.49 -2.04 -31.32
N GLN A 13 -4.27 -2.35 -31.77
CA GLN A 13 -3.68 -3.69 -31.64
C GLN A 13 -3.51 -4.10 -30.18
N HIS A 14 -3.05 -3.17 -29.33
CA HIS A 14 -2.90 -3.42 -27.89
C HIS A 14 -4.26 -3.63 -27.19
N ALA A 15 -5.28 -2.83 -27.54
CA ALA A 15 -6.64 -2.99 -27.02
C ALA A 15 -7.22 -4.36 -27.38
N LEU A 16 -7.09 -4.80 -28.65
CA LEU A 16 -7.53 -6.13 -29.06
C LEU A 16 -6.78 -7.26 -28.36
N TRP A 17 -5.48 -7.08 -28.10
CA TRP A 17 -4.71 -8.05 -27.33
C TRP A 17 -5.21 -8.13 -25.89
N VAL A 18 -5.46 -7.00 -25.23
CA VAL A 18 -6.02 -6.95 -23.84
C VAL A 18 -7.38 -7.62 -23.80
N ASP A 19 -8.28 -7.30 -24.75
CA ASP A 19 -9.60 -7.95 -24.85
C ASP A 19 -9.50 -9.45 -25.06
N SER A 20 -8.56 -9.89 -25.89
CA SER A 20 -8.28 -11.30 -26.13
C SER A 20 -7.82 -12.02 -24.85
N VAL A 21 -6.93 -11.39 -24.07
CA VAL A 21 -6.44 -11.95 -22.81
C VAL A 21 -7.56 -12.01 -21.76
N LEU A 22 -8.37 -10.95 -21.65
CA LEU A 22 -9.49 -10.89 -20.70
C LEU A 22 -10.64 -11.82 -21.06
N SER A 23 -10.80 -12.13 -22.35
CA SER A 23 -11.85 -13.02 -22.85
C SER A 23 -11.47 -14.51 -22.80
N GLN A 24 -10.21 -14.84 -22.48
CA GLN A 24 -9.83 -16.24 -22.31
C GLN A 24 -10.54 -16.82 -21.08
N PRO A 25 -11.16 -18.00 -21.22
CA PRO A 25 -11.73 -18.68 -20.06
C PRO A 25 -10.60 -18.93 -19.07
N HIS A 26 -10.68 -18.30 -17.92
CA HIS A 26 -9.77 -18.60 -16.83
C HIS A 26 -9.92 -20.08 -16.50
N ALA A 27 -8.80 -20.80 -16.46
CA ALA A 27 -8.82 -22.16 -15.95
C ALA A 27 -9.50 -22.12 -14.56
N PRO A 28 -10.44 -23.04 -14.28
CA PRO A 28 -11.07 -23.08 -12.97
C PRO A 28 -9.95 -23.08 -11.95
N ILE A 29 -10.04 -22.16 -10.96
CA ILE A 29 -9.09 -22.11 -9.87
C ILE A 29 -9.22 -23.45 -9.16
N THR A 30 -8.36 -24.39 -9.53
CA THR A 30 -8.24 -25.64 -8.80
C THR A 30 -7.84 -25.23 -7.39
N VAL A 31 -8.71 -25.56 -6.41
CA VAL A 31 -8.40 -25.39 -4.98
C VAL A 31 -7.01 -26.00 -4.78
N ARG A 32 -5.99 -25.18 -4.74
CA ARG A 32 -4.66 -25.65 -4.35
C ARG A 32 -4.79 -25.97 -2.88
N GLU A 33 -4.72 -27.27 -2.57
CA GLU A 33 -4.52 -27.68 -1.20
C GLU A 33 -3.35 -26.83 -0.65
N ARG A 34 -3.59 -26.15 0.46
CA ARG A 34 -2.50 -25.46 1.14
C ARG A 34 -1.37 -26.45 1.30
N PRO A 35 -0.13 -26.10 0.95
CA PRO A 35 0.99 -26.96 1.27
C PRO A 35 0.81 -27.40 2.72
N SER A 36 0.86 -28.70 2.99
CA SER A 36 0.62 -29.29 4.31
C SER A 36 1.77 -28.95 5.27
N GLY A 37 2.07 -27.68 5.43
CA GLY A 37 3.13 -27.12 6.23
C GLY A 37 2.63 -25.97 7.10
N ARG A 38 3.09 -25.93 8.35
CA ARG A 38 2.86 -24.79 9.24
C ARG A 38 3.44 -23.54 8.55
N PHE A 39 2.65 -22.46 8.46
CA PHE A 39 3.14 -21.16 8.03
C PHE A 39 4.36 -20.76 8.86
N VAL A 40 5.50 -20.64 8.20
CA VAL A 40 6.77 -20.29 8.84
C VAL A 40 7.06 -18.82 8.58
N THR A 41 7.11 -18.04 9.64
CA THR A 41 7.51 -16.63 9.60
C THR A 41 8.44 -16.31 10.77
N ARG A 42 9.32 -15.34 10.57
CA ARG A 42 10.13 -14.78 11.67
C ARG A 42 9.31 -13.82 12.55
N PHE A 43 8.25 -13.22 12.03
CA PHE A 43 7.40 -12.25 12.73
C PHE A 43 6.37 -12.93 13.64
N ARG A 44 6.83 -13.47 14.79
CA ARG A 44 6.00 -14.25 15.71
C ARG A 44 5.59 -13.50 16.97
N THR A 45 6.38 -12.51 17.39
CA THR A 45 6.18 -11.76 18.62
C THR A 45 6.22 -10.26 18.35
N GLU A 46 5.55 -9.48 19.19
CA GLU A 46 5.55 -8.01 19.07
C GLU A 46 6.96 -7.43 19.17
N GLN A 47 7.83 -8.02 19.97
CA GLN A 47 9.23 -7.59 20.08
C GLN A 47 9.95 -7.69 18.74
N ILE A 48 9.74 -8.75 17.97
CA ILE A 48 10.37 -8.92 16.65
C ILE A 48 9.91 -7.82 15.67
N PHE A 49 8.63 -7.40 15.71
CA PHE A 49 8.16 -6.28 14.91
C PHE A 49 8.85 -4.97 15.30
N ARG A 50 8.97 -4.69 16.61
CA ARG A 50 9.66 -3.50 17.12
C ARG A 50 11.13 -3.46 16.72
N ASP A 51 11.84 -4.57 16.87
CA ASP A 51 13.27 -4.71 16.53
C ASP A 51 13.52 -4.60 15.03
N SER A 52 12.58 -5.10 14.22
CA SER A 52 12.69 -5.06 12.75
C SER A 52 12.35 -3.68 12.17
N PHE A 53 11.56 -2.86 12.87
CA PHE A 53 11.08 -1.56 12.41
C PHE A 53 11.34 -0.46 13.45
N PRO A 54 12.62 -0.18 13.78
CA PRO A 54 13.02 0.71 14.86
C PRO A 54 13.16 2.17 14.43
N ASP A 55 12.87 2.52 13.17
CA ASP A 55 13.23 3.83 12.63
C ASP A 55 12.45 4.96 13.30
N LEU A 56 13.18 5.82 14.00
CA LEU A 56 12.63 6.91 14.78
C LEU A 56 12.05 8.03 13.90
N ASN A 57 11.14 8.81 14.48
CA ASN A 57 10.44 9.88 13.76
C ASN A 57 11.36 10.99 13.28
N ASP A 58 12.46 11.29 13.95
CA ASP A 58 13.43 12.33 13.58
C ASP A 58 14.16 11.98 12.28
N VAL A 59 14.62 10.73 12.14
CA VAL A 59 15.25 10.22 10.91
C VAL A 59 14.27 10.23 9.75
N GLN A 60 13.03 9.81 9.99
CA GLN A 60 11.97 9.82 8.99
C GLN A 60 11.61 11.25 8.59
N LEU A 61 11.51 12.19 9.55
CA LEU A 61 11.20 13.60 9.32
C LEU A 61 12.28 14.27 8.47
N ALA A 62 13.55 14.10 8.81
CA ALA A 62 14.66 14.66 8.05
C ALA A 62 14.65 14.15 6.59
N THR A 63 14.34 12.87 6.39
CA THR A 63 14.21 12.27 5.05
C THR A 63 13.00 12.83 4.32
N ALA A 64 11.85 12.94 4.98
CA ALA A 64 10.63 13.48 4.41
C ALA A 64 10.82 14.94 3.95
N GLN A 65 11.46 15.77 4.76
CA GLN A 65 11.78 17.16 4.43
C GLN A 65 12.69 17.26 3.21
N ARG A 66 13.71 16.41 3.11
CA ARG A 66 14.67 16.41 2.02
C ARG A 66 14.08 15.93 0.69
N LEU A 67 13.24 14.92 0.71
CA LEU A 67 12.77 14.20 -0.49
C LEU A 67 11.33 14.52 -0.89
N GLY A 68 10.59 15.20 -0.04
CA GLY A 68 9.20 15.52 -0.23
C GLY A 68 8.93 16.89 -0.85
N ILE A 69 7.67 17.28 -0.77
CA ILE A 69 7.23 18.64 -1.09
C ILE A 69 7.31 19.52 0.16
N PRO A 70 7.36 20.84 0.05
CA PRO A 70 7.12 21.73 1.19
C PRO A 70 5.72 21.47 1.78
N ALA A 71 5.60 21.55 3.11
CA ALA A 71 4.32 21.36 3.78
C ALA A 71 3.28 22.40 3.32
N VAL A 72 2.18 21.91 2.74
CA VAL A 72 1.10 22.74 2.17
C VAL A 72 0.08 23.15 3.23
N ALA A 73 -0.55 24.31 3.04
CA ALA A 73 -1.49 24.89 4.00
C ALA A 73 -2.75 24.03 4.18
N ASP A 74 -3.37 23.63 3.08
CA ASP A 74 -4.67 22.96 3.07
C ASP A 74 -4.81 22.00 1.87
N ARG A 75 -5.93 21.27 1.81
CA ARG A 75 -6.22 20.29 0.75
C ARG A 75 -6.35 20.90 -0.64
N LYS A 76 -6.81 22.17 -0.74
CA LYS A 76 -6.90 22.90 -2.00
C LYS A 76 -5.50 23.19 -2.54
N ALA A 77 -4.59 23.67 -1.68
CA ALA A 77 -3.18 23.87 -2.02
C ALA A 77 -2.51 22.56 -2.48
N ALA A 78 -2.78 21.44 -1.81
CA ALA A 78 -2.29 20.12 -2.23
C ALA A 78 -2.79 19.72 -3.62
N SER A 79 -4.06 19.96 -3.94
CA SER A 79 -4.65 19.61 -5.25
C SER A 79 -4.05 20.40 -6.42
N HIS A 80 -3.47 21.56 -6.17
CA HIS A 80 -2.77 22.36 -7.18
C HIS A 80 -1.34 21.84 -7.49
N LEU A 81 -0.79 20.95 -6.66
CA LEU A 81 0.55 20.38 -6.86
C LEU A 81 0.57 19.10 -7.72
N ARG A 82 -0.38 18.95 -8.66
CA ARG A 82 -0.55 17.75 -9.51
C ARG A 82 0.71 17.33 -10.28
N LYS A 83 1.61 18.27 -10.59
CA LYS A 83 2.90 17.97 -11.27
C LYS A 83 3.94 17.33 -10.32
N ARG A 84 3.74 17.40 -9.00
CA ARG A 84 4.67 16.92 -7.97
C ARG A 84 4.06 15.79 -7.12
N LEU A 85 2.76 15.59 -7.19
CA LEU A 85 2.01 14.62 -6.41
C LEU A 85 1.23 13.69 -7.32
N VAL A 86 1.20 12.42 -6.92
CA VAL A 86 0.37 11.37 -7.52
C VAL A 86 -0.88 11.22 -6.67
N TYR A 87 -2.03 11.14 -7.30
CA TYR A 87 -3.26 10.74 -6.62
C TYR A 87 -3.21 9.25 -6.31
N VAL A 88 -3.45 8.90 -5.05
CA VAL A 88 -3.49 7.52 -4.56
C VAL A 88 -4.95 7.16 -4.32
N GLY A 89 -5.52 6.47 -5.30
CA GLY A 89 -6.87 5.91 -5.21
C GLY A 89 -6.85 4.45 -4.80
N GLU A 90 -8.03 3.90 -4.63
CA GLU A 90 -8.23 2.47 -4.45
C GLU A 90 -7.81 1.69 -5.70
N CYS A 91 -7.17 0.55 -5.52
CA CYS A 91 -6.72 -0.31 -6.62
C CYS A 91 -6.86 -1.80 -6.24
N PRO A 92 -6.62 -2.75 -7.18
CA PRO A 92 -6.72 -4.18 -6.88
C PRO A 92 -5.81 -4.68 -5.75
N TYR A 93 -4.74 -3.97 -5.42
CA TYR A 93 -3.71 -4.40 -4.48
C TYR A 93 -3.83 -3.81 -3.08
N TYR A 94 -4.53 -2.69 -2.91
CA TYR A 94 -4.80 -2.06 -1.62
C TYR A 94 -6.10 -1.26 -1.62
N LEU A 95 -6.60 -0.99 -0.43
CA LEU A 95 -7.73 -0.08 -0.20
C LEU A 95 -7.21 1.19 0.47
N VAL A 96 -7.86 2.31 0.18
CA VAL A 96 -7.63 3.57 0.89
C VAL A 96 -8.82 3.81 1.81
N ASP A 97 -8.54 3.89 3.11
CA ASP A 97 -9.56 4.16 4.13
C ASP A 97 -10.10 5.60 4.01
N LYS A 98 -11.18 5.90 4.71
CA LYS A 98 -11.69 7.27 4.82
C LYS A 98 -10.61 8.17 5.42
N LEU A 99 -10.03 9.03 4.59
CA LEU A 99 -8.94 9.92 4.98
C LEU A 99 -9.47 11.15 5.73
N THR A 100 -9.78 11.00 7.02
CA THR A 100 -10.30 12.08 7.85
C THR A 100 -9.27 13.20 8.06
N TYR A 101 -8.01 12.83 8.36
CA TYR A 101 -6.91 13.75 8.69
C TYR A 101 -5.74 13.67 7.70
N SER A 102 -5.99 13.23 6.49
CA SER A 102 -5.04 13.23 5.39
C SER A 102 -5.75 13.38 4.05
N THR A 103 -5.01 13.52 2.96
CA THR A 103 -5.54 13.68 1.60
C THR A 103 -4.81 12.69 0.67
N PRO A 104 -5.47 12.15 -0.37
CA PRO A 104 -5.00 11.00 -1.16
C PRO A 104 -3.90 11.38 -2.15
N TYR A 105 -2.80 11.90 -1.64
CA TYR A 105 -1.65 12.27 -2.48
C TYR A 105 -0.34 11.79 -1.86
N LEU A 106 0.58 11.36 -2.72
CA LEU A 106 1.98 11.07 -2.38
C LEU A 106 2.89 11.66 -3.45
N VAL A 107 4.17 11.88 -3.12
CA VAL A 107 5.19 12.11 -4.14
C VAL A 107 5.39 10.82 -4.96
N PRO A 108 5.83 10.89 -6.25
CA PRO A 108 5.90 9.73 -7.13
C PRO A 108 6.68 8.54 -6.56
N ARG A 109 7.80 8.79 -5.84
CA ARG A 109 8.59 7.70 -5.24
C ARG A 109 7.85 6.98 -4.13
N ALA A 110 7.07 7.69 -3.31
CA ALA A 110 6.31 7.11 -2.22
C ALA A 110 5.07 6.33 -2.75
N ALA A 111 4.42 6.84 -3.80
CA ALA A 111 3.35 6.14 -4.48
C ALA A 111 3.86 4.81 -5.08
N ARG A 112 5.01 4.84 -5.75
CA ARG A 112 5.65 3.62 -6.30
C ARG A 112 5.99 2.62 -5.19
N LEU A 113 6.59 3.08 -4.09
CA LEU A 113 6.92 2.20 -2.97
C LEU A 113 5.67 1.54 -2.36
N LEU A 114 4.57 2.28 -2.22
CA LEU A 114 3.30 1.73 -1.75
C LEU A 114 2.81 0.62 -2.68
N GLU A 115 2.84 0.84 -3.98
CA GLU A 115 2.47 -0.16 -4.99
C GLU A 115 3.39 -1.39 -4.92
N GLU A 116 4.71 -1.21 -4.88
CA GLU A 116 5.67 -2.30 -4.79
C GLU A 116 5.47 -3.17 -3.55
N ILE A 117 5.21 -2.55 -2.38
CA ILE A 117 4.89 -3.28 -1.14
C ILE A 117 3.60 -4.08 -1.30
N CYS A 118 2.54 -3.49 -1.83
CA CYS A 118 1.25 -4.15 -1.94
C CYS A 118 1.24 -5.26 -3.01
N HIS A 119 1.96 -5.07 -4.12
CA HIS A 119 2.22 -6.13 -5.09
C HIS A 119 3.01 -7.27 -4.49
N GLY A 120 4.13 -6.99 -3.80
CA GLY A 120 4.93 -8.00 -3.14
C GLY A 120 4.15 -8.78 -2.07
N PHE A 121 3.20 -8.13 -1.40
CA PHE A 121 2.28 -8.80 -0.47
C PHE A 121 1.34 -9.75 -1.22
N ALA A 122 0.73 -9.33 -2.33
CA ALA A 122 -0.11 -10.18 -3.16
C ALA A 122 0.67 -11.39 -3.70
N ASP A 123 1.88 -11.18 -4.22
CA ASP A 123 2.77 -12.24 -4.70
C ASP A 123 3.12 -13.23 -3.58
N SER A 124 3.35 -12.72 -2.36
CA SER A 124 3.64 -13.55 -1.19
C SER A 124 2.45 -14.42 -0.78
N LEU A 125 1.22 -13.91 -0.91
CA LEU A 125 0.00 -14.70 -0.69
C LEU A 125 -0.15 -15.78 -1.76
N MET A 126 -0.04 -15.40 -3.04
CA MET A 126 -0.18 -16.35 -4.17
C MET A 126 0.86 -17.47 -4.12
N SER A 127 2.12 -17.15 -3.84
CA SER A 127 3.19 -18.15 -3.76
C SER A 127 2.99 -19.17 -2.65
N ARG A 128 2.18 -18.83 -1.65
CA ARG A 128 1.82 -19.71 -0.51
C ARG A 128 0.45 -20.37 -0.68
N GLY A 129 -0.20 -20.22 -1.85
CA GLY A 129 -1.54 -20.74 -2.09
C GLY A 129 -2.60 -20.16 -1.17
N MET A 130 -2.39 -18.94 -0.66
CA MET A 130 -3.33 -18.21 0.18
C MET A 130 -4.28 -17.38 -0.68
N PRO A 131 -5.54 -17.15 -0.26
CA PRO A 131 -6.44 -16.22 -0.92
C PRO A 131 -5.85 -14.81 -0.90
N LEU A 132 -6.20 -14.01 -1.92
CA LEU A 132 -5.74 -12.63 -2.02
C LEU A 132 -6.43 -11.75 -0.99
N TYR A 133 -5.64 -10.88 -0.36
CA TYR A 133 -6.11 -9.84 0.55
C TYR A 133 -5.48 -8.51 0.16
N ARG A 134 -6.26 -7.45 0.31
CA ARG A 134 -5.79 -6.07 0.15
C ARG A 134 -5.52 -5.46 1.52
N PRO A 135 -4.31 -4.97 1.79
CA PRO A 135 -4.04 -4.17 2.98
C PRO A 135 -4.76 -2.82 2.88
N VAL A 136 -4.99 -2.18 4.03
CA VAL A 136 -5.71 -0.91 4.13
C VAL A 136 -4.73 0.22 4.42
N VAL A 137 -4.66 1.20 3.51
CA VAL A 137 -3.90 2.44 3.69
C VAL A 137 -4.73 3.42 4.51
N THR A 138 -4.23 3.84 5.67
CA THR A 138 -4.99 4.63 6.63
C THR A 138 -4.59 6.10 6.70
N SER A 139 -3.41 6.45 6.20
CA SER A 139 -2.95 7.84 6.15
C SER A 139 -1.99 8.06 4.98
N LEU A 140 -2.09 9.23 4.37
CA LEU A 140 -1.27 9.69 3.26
C LEU A 140 -0.79 11.12 3.55
N LEU A 141 -0.73 12.01 2.55
CA LEU A 141 -0.34 13.41 2.74
C LEU A 141 -1.24 14.10 3.77
N ARG A 142 -0.64 14.73 4.79
CA ARG A 142 -1.33 15.62 5.73
C ARG A 142 -0.98 17.08 5.44
N THR A 143 -1.97 17.90 5.27
CA THR A 143 -1.78 19.36 5.20
C THR A 143 -1.57 19.94 6.59
N LYS A 144 -1.08 21.19 6.70
CA LYS A 144 -0.98 21.88 7.97
C LYS A 144 -2.35 21.97 8.68
N ALA A 145 -3.42 22.20 7.93
CA ALA A 145 -4.79 22.20 8.44
C ALA A 145 -5.22 20.83 8.97
N ASP A 146 -4.84 19.73 8.27
CA ASP A 146 -5.13 18.37 8.74
C ASP A 146 -4.40 18.04 10.03
N VAL A 147 -3.12 18.43 10.17
CA VAL A 147 -2.33 18.24 11.37
C VAL A 147 -2.95 19.05 12.54
N ALA A 148 -3.28 20.31 12.33
CA ALA A 148 -3.91 21.14 13.34
C ALA A 148 -5.26 20.56 13.81
N ARG A 149 -6.06 20.00 12.89
CA ARG A 149 -7.33 19.35 13.21
C ARG A 149 -7.13 18.04 13.98
N LEU A 150 -6.13 17.22 13.58
CA LEU A 150 -5.78 15.97 14.27
C LEU A 150 -5.34 16.26 15.73
N ARG A 151 -4.52 17.30 15.95
CA ARG A 151 -4.04 17.67 17.29
C ARG A 151 -5.12 18.10 18.26
N ARG A 152 -6.25 18.62 17.76
CA ARG A 152 -7.41 18.96 18.62
C ARG A 152 -8.05 17.73 19.26
N VAL A 153 -7.95 16.57 18.63
CA VAL A 153 -8.55 15.30 19.11
C VAL A 153 -7.52 14.31 19.63
N ASN A 154 -6.25 14.51 19.29
CA ASN A 154 -5.13 13.67 19.70
C ASN A 154 -3.95 14.54 20.13
N GLY A 155 -3.83 14.81 21.42
CA GLY A 155 -2.76 15.64 22.00
C GLY A 155 -1.34 15.07 21.79
N ASN A 156 -1.20 13.79 21.47
CA ASN A 156 0.08 13.14 21.19
C ASN A 156 0.52 13.29 19.72
N ALA A 157 -0.33 13.85 18.84
CA ALA A 157 0.03 14.06 17.45
C ALA A 157 1.11 15.15 17.33
N SER A 158 2.23 14.81 16.69
CA SER A 158 3.32 15.74 16.44
C SER A 158 2.87 16.88 15.52
N GLU A 159 3.31 18.10 15.82
CA GLU A 159 3.16 19.25 14.94
C GLU A 159 3.99 19.10 13.66
N GLN A 160 5.15 18.49 13.78
CA GLN A 160 6.05 18.14 12.67
C GLN A 160 5.82 16.69 12.26
N SER A 161 4.81 16.47 11.44
CA SER A 161 4.49 15.14 10.92
C SER A 161 5.20 14.85 9.61
N CYS A 162 5.84 13.68 9.48
CA CYS A 162 6.44 13.20 8.24
C CYS A 162 5.45 13.19 7.06
N HIS A 163 4.19 12.97 7.33
CA HIS A 163 3.12 12.98 6.32
C HIS A 163 2.94 14.35 5.62
N GLN A 164 3.41 15.45 6.20
CA GLN A 164 3.26 16.78 5.59
C GLN A 164 4.05 16.95 4.29
N TYR A 165 4.98 16.07 4.03
CA TYR A 165 5.90 16.15 2.91
C TYR A 165 5.54 15.20 1.75
N GLY A 166 4.49 14.37 1.92
CA GLY A 166 3.98 13.45 0.91
C GLY A 166 4.86 12.23 0.63
N THR A 167 5.89 12.00 1.44
CA THR A 167 6.79 10.83 1.34
C THR A 167 6.37 9.68 2.24
N THR A 168 5.36 9.90 3.10
CA THR A 168 5.02 9.00 4.19
C THR A 168 3.58 8.54 4.08
N PHE A 169 3.36 7.26 4.33
CA PHE A 169 2.05 6.62 4.37
C PHE A 169 1.97 5.58 5.48
N ASP A 170 0.75 5.31 5.95
CA ASP A 170 0.47 4.30 6.96
C ASP A 170 -0.32 3.14 6.34
N ILE A 171 0.14 1.90 6.56
CA ILE A 171 -0.58 0.69 6.21
C ILE A 171 -1.03 0.00 7.50
N CYS A 172 -2.34 -0.19 7.65
CA CYS A 172 -2.91 -0.92 8.77
C CYS A 172 -2.48 -2.39 8.75
N TYR A 173 -2.06 -2.94 9.89
CA TYR A 173 -1.60 -4.32 9.98
C TYR A 173 -2.60 -5.28 10.64
N ASN A 174 -3.78 -4.79 11.02
CA ASN A 174 -4.84 -5.60 11.63
C ASN A 174 -6.14 -5.62 10.83
N ARG A 175 -6.19 -4.90 9.69
CA ARG A 175 -7.33 -4.88 8.77
C ARG A 175 -6.87 -5.20 7.36
N PHE A 176 -7.45 -6.26 6.81
CA PHE A 176 -7.23 -6.73 5.46
C PHE A 176 -8.59 -7.04 4.83
N VAL A 177 -8.75 -6.75 3.56
CA VAL A 177 -9.99 -7.02 2.84
C VAL A 177 -9.73 -8.13 1.83
N ARG A 178 -10.40 -9.26 2.01
CA ARG A 178 -10.30 -10.39 1.10
C ARG A 178 -10.83 -10.00 -0.28
N VAL A 179 -10.10 -10.40 -1.31
CA VAL A 179 -10.59 -10.38 -2.69
C VAL A 179 -11.44 -11.64 -2.85
N ILE A 180 -12.76 -11.44 -3.01
CA ILE A 180 -13.71 -12.55 -3.14
C ILE A 180 -13.77 -12.96 -4.60
N ASP A 181 -13.42 -14.21 -4.88
CA ASP A 181 -13.77 -14.87 -6.12
C ASP A 181 -15.12 -15.57 -5.91
N PRO A 182 -16.17 -15.20 -6.65
CA PRO A 182 -17.48 -15.84 -6.50
C PRO A 182 -17.47 -17.36 -6.76
N ALA A 183 -16.48 -17.85 -7.50
CA ALA A 183 -16.29 -19.27 -7.76
C ALA A 183 -15.58 -20.02 -6.62
N ASP A 184 -14.89 -19.32 -5.74
CA ASP A 184 -14.18 -19.89 -4.58
C ASP A 184 -15.06 -19.88 -3.34
N THR A 185 -15.86 -20.92 -3.18
CA THR A 185 -16.72 -21.12 -1.99
C THR A 185 -16.05 -21.94 -0.88
N LEU A 186 -14.85 -22.47 -1.11
CA LEU A 186 -14.23 -23.47 -0.24
C LEU A 186 -13.01 -22.96 0.52
N THR A 187 -12.35 -21.91 0.05
CA THR A 187 -11.15 -21.41 0.70
C THR A 187 -11.47 -20.65 1.98
N LYS A 188 -10.89 -21.11 3.09
CA LYS A 188 -11.07 -20.49 4.41
C LYS A 188 -10.31 -19.16 4.50
N ASP A 189 -10.81 -18.27 5.34
CA ASP A 189 -10.11 -17.04 5.69
C ASP A 189 -8.76 -17.32 6.36
N VAL A 190 -7.79 -16.45 6.04
CA VAL A 190 -6.48 -16.46 6.67
C VAL A 190 -6.55 -15.66 7.96
N TRP A 191 -5.91 -16.18 9.01
CA TRP A 191 -5.83 -15.45 10.27
C TRP A 191 -5.09 -14.11 10.12
N PRO A 192 -5.64 -12.99 10.63
CA PRO A 192 -5.03 -11.66 10.45
C PRO A 192 -3.58 -11.55 10.91
N GLY A 193 -3.16 -12.35 11.90
CA GLY A 193 -1.77 -12.40 12.35
C GLY A 193 -0.79 -12.98 11.31
N GLU A 194 -1.24 -13.93 10.49
CA GLU A 194 -0.44 -14.46 9.36
C GLU A 194 -0.31 -13.39 8.26
N LEU A 195 -1.41 -12.69 7.95
CA LEU A 195 -1.41 -11.58 6.99
C LEU A 195 -0.48 -10.45 7.42
N LYS A 196 -0.54 -10.08 8.71
CA LYS A 196 0.36 -9.09 9.32
C LYS A 196 1.83 -9.53 9.18
N ALA A 197 2.13 -10.79 9.47
CA ALA A 197 3.48 -11.31 9.39
C ALA A 197 4.02 -11.30 7.96
N LEU A 198 3.20 -11.69 6.98
CA LEU A 198 3.56 -11.63 5.55
C LEU A 198 3.81 -10.20 5.08
N LEU A 199 2.92 -9.28 5.42
CA LEU A 199 3.09 -7.87 5.09
C LEU A 199 4.40 -7.32 5.71
N ALA A 200 4.70 -7.70 6.95
CA ALA A 200 5.92 -7.31 7.62
C ALA A 200 7.18 -7.87 6.94
N GLU A 201 7.15 -9.10 6.42
CA GLU A 201 8.28 -9.66 5.65
C GLU A 201 8.58 -8.80 4.42
N VAL A 202 7.56 -8.48 3.63
CA VAL A 202 7.71 -7.63 2.42
C VAL A 202 8.25 -6.24 2.78
N ILE A 203 7.66 -5.58 3.79
CA ILE A 203 8.11 -4.27 4.25
C ILE A 203 9.56 -4.31 4.76
N CYS A 204 9.93 -5.38 5.47
CA CYS A 204 11.29 -5.57 5.97
C CYS A 204 12.30 -5.71 4.83
N ASP A 205 11.96 -6.41 3.75
CA ASP A 205 12.81 -6.53 2.58
C ASP A 205 13.04 -5.17 1.91
N HIS A 206 12.00 -4.35 1.77
CA HIS A 206 12.12 -2.97 1.28
C HIS A 206 13.01 -2.11 2.19
N ARG A 207 12.84 -2.24 3.51
CA ARG A 207 13.69 -1.53 4.46
C ARG A 207 15.16 -1.95 4.36
N GLN A 208 15.43 -3.25 4.23
CA GLN A 208 16.79 -3.79 4.06
C GLN A 208 17.44 -3.34 2.75
N LYS A 209 16.66 -3.23 1.67
CA LYS A 209 17.09 -2.65 0.39
C LYS A 209 17.35 -1.14 0.48
N GLY A 210 17.01 -0.50 1.60
CA GLY A 210 17.21 0.93 1.80
C GLY A 210 16.19 1.82 1.08
N THR A 211 15.07 1.29 0.60
CA THR A 211 14.03 2.05 -0.11
C THR A 211 13.10 2.83 0.82
N CYS A 212 13.07 2.47 2.10
CA CYS A 212 12.24 3.14 3.11
C CYS A 212 12.84 3.07 4.51
N TYR A 213 12.33 3.95 5.36
CA TYR A 213 12.33 3.82 6.82
C TYR A 213 10.97 3.35 7.28
N VAL A 214 10.94 2.56 8.36
CA VAL A 214 9.69 1.98 8.88
C VAL A 214 9.68 2.00 10.39
N LYS A 215 8.55 2.44 10.96
CA LYS A 215 8.25 2.35 12.37
C LYS A 215 7.00 1.51 12.59
N TYR A 216 7.08 0.59 13.54
CA TYR A 216 5.94 -0.19 14.00
C TYR A 216 5.15 0.61 15.05
N GLU A 217 3.97 1.10 14.68
CA GLU A 217 3.11 1.94 15.54
C GLU A 217 2.05 1.09 16.23
N VAL A 218 2.30 0.71 17.48
CA VAL A 218 1.41 -0.19 18.24
C VAL A 218 0.05 0.44 18.52
N PHE A 219 0.02 1.69 18.95
CA PHE A 219 -1.22 2.38 19.32
C PHE A 219 -2.09 2.76 18.11
N GLN A 220 -1.48 2.92 16.95
CA GLN A 220 -2.18 3.25 15.70
C GLN A 220 -2.44 2.02 14.84
N SER A 221 -1.94 0.86 15.24
CA SER A 221 -2.05 -0.41 14.54
C SER A 221 -1.63 -0.33 13.07
N CYS A 222 -0.53 0.38 12.78
CA CYS A 222 -0.01 0.55 11.43
C CYS A 222 1.51 0.42 11.34
N PHE A 223 1.98 0.12 10.15
CA PHE A 223 3.34 0.38 9.73
C PHE A 223 3.41 1.81 9.19
N HIS A 224 4.20 2.66 9.85
CA HIS A 224 4.47 4.03 9.42
C HIS A 224 5.71 4.02 8.53
N ILE A 225 5.54 4.32 7.24
CA ILE A 225 6.53 4.08 6.19
C ILE A 225 6.89 5.39 5.50
N THR A 226 8.18 5.75 5.50
CA THR A 226 8.70 6.92 4.79
C THR A 226 9.63 6.47 3.66
N ALA A 227 9.30 6.81 2.42
CA ALA A 227 10.10 6.49 1.22
C ALA A 227 11.43 7.26 1.22
N ARG A 228 12.48 6.59 0.76
CA ARG A 228 13.85 7.13 0.65
C ARG A 228 14.25 7.40 -0.78
#